data_dc6b413d98a6a12f33b5febe641174a0
#
_entry.id   dc6b413d98a6a12f33b5febe641174a0
#
_cell.length_a   1.000
_cell.length_b   1.000
_cell.length_c   1.000
_cell.angle_alpha   90.00
_cell.angle_beta   90.00
_cell.angle_gamma   90.00
#
_symmetry.space_group_name_H-M   'P 1'
#
loop_
_entity.id
_entity.type
_entity.pdbx_description
1 polymer ?
#
loop_
_entity_poly.entity_id
_entity_poly.type
_entity_poly.pdbx_seq_one_letter_code
_entity_poly.pdbx_strand_id
1 'polypeptide(L)'
;MSDMDAVTDVTTLLKQAHDWGHPAMAITDHGVVQAFTDANHYIESLDKDDPFKVIYGVEGYLVDDLTDVAVNEKGQPLDDTYVVFDLETTGFSPIKDKIIEIGAVKVEHGEITDKFSTFVNPKVPIPFQITQLTSITDQMVIGAPDIETVLPQFLEFIGDAALVAHNASFDVSFIEQNCRYQDIQPDFTSVDTVAMARILLPTLSKYKLNVVANALHISLENHHRAVDDAG
;
A
#
# COMPACT_ATOMS: atom_id res chain seq x y z
N MET A 1 -0.75 -6.48 26.54
CA MET A 1 0.72 -6.47 26.36
C MET A 1 1.03 -7.27 25.10
N SER A 2 1.79 -6.70 24.20
CA SER A 2 2.24 -7.45 23.03
C SER A 2 3.29 -8.48 23.46
N ASP A 3 3.01 -9.76 23.24
CA ASP A 3 3.93 -10.85 23.55
C ASP A 3 5.27 -10.75 22.79
N MET A 4 5.34 -9.81 21.85
CA MET A 4 6.54 -9.55 21.03
C MET A 4 7.47 -8.50 21.63
N ASP A 5 6.95 -7.60 22.48
CA ASP A 5 7.69 -6.42 22.94
C ASP A 5 8.11 -6.50 24.40
N ALA A 6 7.43 -7.29 25.22
CA ALA A 6 7.75 -7.44 26.64
C ALA A 6 7.39 -8.83 27.16
N VAL A 7 8.21 -9.32 28.08
CA VAL A 7 8.02 -10.62 28.75
C VAL A 7 7.47 -10.47 30.17
N THR A 8 7.32 -9.23 30.66
CA THR A 8 6.85 -8.98 32.02
C THR A 8 5.33 -8.90 32.04
N ASP A 9 4.70 -9.77 32.81
CA ASP A 9 3.28 -9.73 33.07
C ASP A 9 2.86 -8.43 33.77
N VAL A 10 1.72 -7.83 33.33
CA VAL A 10 1.25 -6.55 33.83
C VAL A 10 0.94 -6.57 35.34
N THR A 11 0.34 -7.65 35.82
CA THR A 11 0.01 -7.79 37.26
C THR A 11 1.29 -7.83 38.10
N THR A 12 2.30 -8.55 37.65
CA THR A 12 3.64 -8.60 38.29
C THR A 12 4.29 -7.23 38.33
N LEU A 13 4.19 -6.49 37.21
CA LEU A 13 4.76 -5.14 37.09
C LEU A 13 4.08 -4.14 38.03
N LEU A 14 2.74 -4.15 38.06
CA LEU A 14 1.95 -3.30 38.97
C LEU A 14 2.24 -3.60 40.43
N LYS A 15 2.30 -4.89 40.77
CA LYS A 15 2.63 -5.33 42.14
C LYS A 15 4.02 -4.83 42.54
N GLN A 16 5.01 -4.92 41.69
CA GLN A 16 6.37 -4.46 41.97
C GLN A 16 6.42 -2.94 42.18
N ALA A 17 5.72 -2.17 41.34
CA ALA A 17 5.64 -0.72 41.51
C ALA A 17 4.96 -0.32 42.82
N HIS A 18 3.88 -1.03 43.19
CA HIS A 18 3.17 -0.83 44.46
C HIS A 18 4.07 -1.18 45.65
N ASP A 19 4.73 -2.33 45.64
CA ASP A 19 5.66 -2.79 46.70
C ASP A 19 6.83 -1.79 46.89
N TRP A 20 7.25 -1.08 45.84
CA TRP A 20 8.24 -0.01 45.92
C TRP A 20 7.71 1.33 46.44
N GLY A 21 6.40 1.41 46.74
CA GLY A 21 5.77 2.62 47.23
C GLY A 21 5.50 3.69 46.21
N HIS A 22 5.41 3.34 44.93
CA HIS A 22 4.98 4.27 43.89
C HIS A 22 3.52 4.65 44.13
N PRO A 23 3.12 5.94 43.98
CA PRO A 23 1.73 6.36 44.15
C PRO A 23 0.83 5.96 42.97
N ALA A 24 1.43 5.73 41.79
CA ALA A 24 0.74 5.34 40.57
C ALA A 24 1.71 4.72 39.57
N MET A 25 1.14 3.98 38.60
CA MET A 25 1.84 3.49 37.43
C MET A 25 0.99 3.66 36.18
N ALA A 26 1.60 4.12 35.08
CA ALA A 26 0.95 4.19 33.78
C ALA A 26 1.14 2.88 33.01
N ILE A 27 0.11 2.46 32.29
CA ILE A 27 0.15 1.35 31.34
C ILE A 27 -0.21 1.93 29.97
N THR A 28 0.67 1.72 29.00
CA THR A 28 0.50 2.23 27.64
C THR A 28 0.95 1.12 26.65
N ASP A 29 -0.01 0.29 26.24
CA ASP A 29 0.25 -0.75 25.24
C ASP A 29 0.35 -0.12 23.83
N HIS A 30 1.10 -0.75 22.94
CA HIS A 30 1.26 -0.33 21.55
C HIS A 30 -0.03 -0.57 20.74
N GLY A 31 -0.77 0.48 20.44
CA GLY A 31 -1.96 0.45 19.60
C GLY A 31 -3.14 -0.37 20.12
N VAL A 32 -3.07 -0.89 21.36
CA VAL A 32 -4.08 -1.75 21.98
C VAL A 32 -4.28 -1.40 23.44
N VAL A 33 -5.29 -2.01 24.06
CA VAL A 33 -5.64 -1.82 25.49
C VAL A 33 -5.77 -3.17 26.24
N GLN A 34 -5.07 -4.20 25.77
CA GLN A 34 -5.22 -5.57 26.27
C GLN A 34 -4.89 -5.72 27.75
N ALA A 35 -3.88 -4.99 28.24
CA ALA A 35 -3.47 -5.05 29.65
C ALA A 35 -4.46 -4.39 30.62
N PHE A 36 -5.47 -3.64 30.14
CA PHE A 36 -6.39 -2.90 30.99
C PHE A 36 -7.22 -3.80 31.88
N THR A 37 -7.68 -4.93 31.38
CA THR A 37 -8.51 -5.88 32.15
C THR A 37 -7.74 -6.43 33.35
N ASP A 38 -6.51 -6.92 33.13
CA ASP A 38 -5.69 -7.49 34.19
C ASP A 38 -5.23 -6.43 35.18
N ALA A 39 -4.93 -5.22 34.70
CA ALA A 39 -4.61 -4.09 35.54
C ALA A 39 -5.80 -3.68 36.43
N ASN A 40 -7.02 -3.68 35.90
CA ASN A 40 -8.23 -3.39 36.66
C ASN A 40 -8.48 -4.45 37.74
N HIS A 41 -8.34 -5.73 37.40
CA HIS A 41 -8.45 -6.82 38.38
C HIS A 41 -7.43 -6.70 39.51
N TYR A 42 -6.19 -6.27 39.19
CA TYR A 42 -5.20 -6.01 40.23
C TYR A 42 -5.65 -4.90 41.19
N ILE A 43 -6.11 -3.75 40.65
CA ILE A 43 -6.63 -2.63 41.49
C ILE A 43 -7.82 -3.05 42.31
N GLU A 44 -8.77 -3.80 41.75
CA GLU A 44 -9.93 -4.32 42.49
C GLU A 44 -9.56 -5.32 43.63
N SER A 45 -8.38 -5.92 43.55
CA SER A 45 -7.86 -6.82 44.57
C SER A 45 -7.20 -6.12 45.76
N LEU A 46 -6.89 -4.83 45.63
CA LEU A 46 -6.33 -4.01 46.72
C LEU A 46 -7.39 -3.58 47.73
N ASP A 47 -6.94 -3.16 48.90
CA ASP A 47 -7.84 -2.57 49.90
C ASP A 47 -8.50 -1.28 49.36
N LYS A 48 -9.74 -1.03 49.76
CA LYS A 48 -10.52 0.15 49.24
C LYS A 48 -9.86 1.49 49.54
N ASP A 49 -9.05 1.54 50.57
CA ASP A 49 -8.36 2.74 51.03
C ASP A 49 -6.92 2.82 50.51
N ASP A 50 -6.51 1.87 49.65
CA ASP A 50 -5.19 1.84 49.07
C ASP A 50 -5.02 2.99 48.09
N PRO A 51 -3.97 3.86 48.24
CA PRO A 51 -3.78 5.04 47.40
C PRO A 51 -3.21 4.73 46.01
N PHE A 52 -2.75 3.50 45.75
CA PHE A 52 -2.12 3.16 44.48
C PHE A 52 -3.09 3.24 43.30
N LYS A 53 -2.65 3.86 42.21
CA LYS A 53 -3.48 4.10 41.01
C LYS A 53 -2.82 3.55 39.77
N VAL A 54 -3.64 3.07 38.83
CA VAL A 54 -3.24 2.80 37.45
C VAL A 54 -3.73 3.93 36.56
N ILE A 55 -2.82 4.47 35.76
CA ILE A 55 -3.14 5.44 34.71
C ILE A 55 -3.23 4.66 33.42
N TYR A 56 -4.42 4.61 32.83
CA TYR A 56 -4.68 3.89 31.59
C TYR A 56 -4.42 4.80 30.40
N GLY A 57 -3.59 4.34 29.48
CA GLY A 57 -3.24 5.03 28.26
C GLY A 57 -3.00 4.04 27.12
N VAL A 58 -2.77 4.55 25.95
CA VAL A 58 -2.42 3.77 24.76
C VAL A 58 -1.36 4.54 23.99
N GLU A 59 -0.37 3.82 23.47
CA GLU A 59 0.51 4.39 22.48
C GLU A 59 -0.23 4.43 21.14
N GLY A 60 -0.76 5.59 20.82
CA GLY A 60 -1.50 5.81 19.57
C GLY A 60 -0.55 6.07 18.40
N TYR A 61 -0.85 5.48 17.27
CA TYR A 61 -0.19 5.81 16.01
C TYR A 61 -0.96 6.94 15.33
N LEU A 62 -0.33 8.12 15.28
CA LEU A 62 -0.88 9.21 14.47
C LEU A 62 -0.55 8.93 13.01
N VAL A 63 -1.57 8.64 12.22
CA VAL A 63 -1.45 8.46 10.78
C VAL A 63 -2.05 9.69 10.11
N ASP A 64 -1.30 10.28 9.19
CA ASP A 64 -1.87 11.26 8.28
C ASP A 64 -2.67 10.50 7.22
N ASP A 65 -4.00 10.52 7.35
CA ASP A 65 -4.91 9.90 6.38
C ASP A 65 -5.10 10.76 5.11
N LEU A 66 -4.50 11.93 5.08
CA LEU A 66 -4.44 12.76 3.88
C LEU A 66 -3.36 12.19 2.97
N THR A 67 -3.66 11.11 2.28
CA THR A 67 -2.82 10.63 1.20
C THR A 67 -2.86 11.69 0.10
N ASP A 68 -1.70 12.21 -0.25
CA ASP A 68 -1.60 13.13 -1.39
C ASP A 68 -2.14 12.45 -2.64
N VAL A 69 -3.06 13.10 -3.33
CA VAL A 69 -3.60 12.61 -4.61
C VAL A 69 -2.49 12.55 -5.65
N ALA A 70 -1.56 13.48 -5.60
CA ALA A 70 -0.41 13.54 -6.49
C ALA A 70 0.90 13.66 -5.69
N VAL A 71 1.90 12.91 -6.10
CA VAL A 71 3.27 12.95 -5.55
C VAL A 71 4.22 13.51 -6.60
N ASN A 72 5.17 14.37 -6.20
CA ASN A 72 6.11 15.04 -7.08
C ASN A 72 5.41 15.81 -8.20
N GLU A 73 4.36 16.56 -7.84
CA GLU A 73 3.57 17.31 -8.78
C GLU A 73 4.40 18.47 -9.40
N LYS A 74 4.20 18.71 -10.69
CA LYS A 74 4.92 19.73 -11.47
C LYS A 74 4.00 20.79 -12.04
N GLY A 75 2.75 20.87 -11.53
CA GLY A 75 1.74 21.83 -11.96
C GLY A 75 1.11 21.51 -13.32
N GLN A 76 1.02 20.23 -13.70
CA GLN A 76 0.35 19.83 -14.93
C GLN A 76 -1.15 20.18 -14.90
N PRO A 77 -1.71 20.71 -15.99
CA PRO A 77 -3.15 20.93 -16.10
C PRO A 77 -3.89 19.59 -16.28
N LEU A 78 -5.19 19.57 -15.93
CA LEU A 78 -6.01 18.35 -16.03
C LEU A 78 -6.22 17.82 -17.44
N ASP A 79 -6.02 18.64 -18.46
CA ASP A 79 -6.13 18.27 -19.88
C ASP A 79 -4.77 17.97 -20.54
N ASP A 80 -3.74 17.74 -19.73
CA ASP A 80 -2.41 17.35 -20.19
C ASP A 80 -2.34 15.85 -20.55
N THR A 81 -1.13 15.39 -20.87
CA THR A 81 -0.86 13.99 -21.16
C THR A 81 -0.68 13.20 -19.85
N TYR A 82 -1.39 12.09 -19.77
CA TYR A 82 -1.29 11.12 -18.66
C TYR A 82 -0.96 9.74 -19.18
N VAL A 83 -0.24 8.96 -18.39
CA VAL A 83 -0.05 7.52 -18.60
C VAL A 83 -0.71 6.78 -17.46
N VAL A 84 -1.87 6.19 -17.74
CA VAL A 84 -2.56 5.30 -16.79
C VAL A 84 -1.92 3.93 -16.91
N PHE A 85 -1.50 3.33 -15.80
CA PHE A 85 -0.79 2.06 -15.83
C PHE A 85 -1.14 1.17 -14.65
N ASP A 86 -0.90 -0.10 -14.83
CA ASP A 86 -1.03 -1.14 -13.82
C ASP A 86 0.06 -2.19 -14.01
N LEU A 87 0.45 -2.86 -12.94
CA LEU A 87 1.48 -3.90 -12.92
C LEU A 87 0.93 -5.21 -12.37
N GLU A 88 1.25 -6.31 -13.03
CA GLU A 88 1.15 -7.61 -12.41
C GLU A 88 2.52 -8.06 -11.90
N THR A 89 2.55 -8.66 -10.71
CA THR A 89 3.80 -8.97 -10.00
C THR A 89 3.75 -10.36 -9.37
N THR A 90 4.91 -10.92 -9.02
CA THR A 90 4.98 -12.22 -8.31
C THR A 90 4.59 -12.13 -6.83
N GLY A 91 4.36 -10.93 -6.29
CA GLY A 91 3.99 -10.68 -4.89
C GLY A 91 3.98 -9.18 -4.58
N PHE A 92 4.00 -8.82 -3.30
CA PHE A 92 3.74 -7.45 -2.86
C PHE A 92 4.99 -6.61 -2.52
N SER A 93 6.17 -7.18 -2.55
CA SER A 93 7.39 -6.51 -2.14
C SER A 93 8.23 -6.06 -3.34
N PRO A 94 8.42 -4.75 -3.59
CA PRO A 94 9.23 -4.29 -4.71
C PRO A 94 10.70 -4.71 -4.63
N ILE A 95 11.18 -5.13 -3.44
CA ILE A 95 12.53 -5.61 -3.22
C ILE A 95 12.66 -7.12 -3.51
N LYS A 96 11.66 -7.92 -3.12
CA LYS A 96 11.72 -9.39 -3.19
C LYS A 96 11.02 -9.96 -4.40
N ASP A 97 9.95 -9.31 -4.83
CA ASP A 97 9.08 -9.79 -5.90
C ASP A 97 9.42 -9.12 -7.25
N LYS A 98 8.87 -9.65 -8.32
CA LYS A 98 9.21 -9.28 -9.68
C LYS A 98 7.98 -8.87 -10.46
N ILE A 99 8.14 -7.93 -11.39
CA ILE A 99 7.11 -7.56 -12.36
C ILE A 99 6.99 -8.71 -13.37
N ILE A 100 5.76 -9.06 -13.74
CA ILE A 100 5.43 -10.10 -14.74
C ILE A 100 4.61 -9.56 -15.91
N GLU A 101 3.92 -8.42 -15.74
CA GLU A 101 3.25 -7.69 -16.83
C GLU A 101 3.28 -6.20 -16.53
N ILE A 102 3.44 -5.37 -17.57
CA ILE A 102 3.22 -3.93 -17.54
C ILE A 102 2.14 -3.62 -18.56
N GLY A 103 1.04 -3.03 -18.11
CA GLY A 103 -0.02 -2.50 -18.95
C GLY A 103 -0.16 -1.00 -18.76
N ALA A 104 -0.23 -0.24 -19.85
CA ALA A 104 -0.44 1.19 -19.77
C ALA A 104 -1.17 1.73 -21.01
N VAL A 105 -1.91 2.81 -20.79
CA VAL A 105 -2.52 3.61 -21.86
C VAL A 105 -2.07 5.05 -21.72
N LYS A 106 -1.77 5.69 -22.85
CA LYS A 106 -1.48 7.12 -22.91
C LYS A 106 -2.78 7.86 -23.24
N VAL A 107 -3.10 8.84 -22.42
CA VAL A 107 -4.31 9.65 -22.54
C VAL A 107 -3.88 11.09 -22.82
N GLU A 108 -4.35 11.67 -23.92
CA GLU A 108 -4.13 13.06 -24.31
C GLU A 108 -5.49 13.72 -24.54
N HIS A 109 -5.74 14.82 -23.88
CA HIS A 109 -7.03 15.55 -23.98
C HIS A 109 -8.28 14.67 -23.75
N GLY A 110 -8.15 13.68 -22.84
CA GLY A 110 -9.24 12.77 -22.52
C GLY A 110 -9.44 11.59 -23.49
N GLU A 111 -8.58 11.46 -24.51
CA GLU A 111 -8.64 10.37 -25.49
C GLU A 111 -7.43 9.44 -25.35
N ILE A 112 -7.64 8.12 -25.45
CA ILE A 112 -6.53 7.15 -25.48
C ILE A 112 -5.84 7.24 -26.84
N THR A 113 -4.57 7.65 -26.83
CA THR A 113 -3.78 7.86 -28.06
C THR A 113 -2.77 6.76 -28.31
N ASP A 114 -2.31 6.06 -27.26
CA ASP A 114 -1.32 4.98 -27.41
C ASP A 114 -1.47 3.95 -26.28
N LYS A 115 -0.88 2.75 -26.49
CA LYS A 115 -0.92 1.64 -25.52
C LYS A 115 0.45 0.99 -25.41
N PHE A 116 0.81 0.63 -24.19
CA PHE A 116 1.95 -0.19 -23.87
C PHE A 116 1.47 -1.45 -23.13
N SER A 117 1.79 -2.63 -23.64
CA SER A 117 1.43 -3.88 -22.99
C SER A 117 2.49 -4.93 -23.29
N THR A 118 3.11 -5.45 -22.23
CA THR A 118 4.14 -6.46 -22.37
C THR A 118 4.24 -7.36 -21.14
N PHE A 119 4.44 -8.65 -21.37
CA PHE A 119 4.91 -9.54 -20.33
C PHE A 119 6.39 -9.29 -20.03
N VAL A 120 6.77 -9.55 -18.78
CA VAL A 120 8.16 -9.46 -18.32
C VAL A 120 8.57 -10.82 -17.74
N ASN A 121 9.73 -11.31 -18.15
CA ASN A 121 10.28 -12.54 -17.59
C ASN A 121 10.85 -12.26 -16.20
N PRO A 122 10.23 -12.78 -15.12
CA PRO A 122 10.69 -12.54 -13.76
C PRO A 122 11.98 -13.29 -13.40
N LYS A 123 12.40 -14.26 -14.23
CA LYS A 123 13.52 -15.19 -14.00
C LYS A 123 13.37 -16.05 -12.73
N VAL A 124 12.17 -16.09 -12.18
CA VAL A 124 11.76 -16.92 -11.04
C VAL A 124 10.38 -17.51 -11.32
N PRO A 125 10.02 -18.65 -10.73
CA PRO A 125 8.68 -19.21 -10.87
C PRO A 125 7.61 -18.26 -10.32
N ILE A 126 6.48 -18.17 -11.02
CA ILE A 126 5.31 -17.41 -10.55
C ILE A 126 4.59 -18.21 -9.47
N PRO A 127 4.35 -17.66 -8.27
CA PRO A 127 3.61 -18.36 -7.24
C PRO A 127 2.20 -18.77 -7.72
N PHE A 128 1.76 -19.96 -7.36
CA PHE A 128 0.46 -20.49 -7.78
C PHE A 128 -0.71 -19.55 -7.48
N GLN A 129 -0.67 -18.88 -6.33
CA GLN A 129 -1.71 -17.92 -5.93
C GLN A 129 -1.77 -16.70 -6.87
N ILE A 130 -0.62 -16.26 -7.37
CA ILE A 130 -0.55 -15.16 -8.36
C ILE A 130 -1.09 -15.63 -9.71
N THR A 131 -0.71 -16.85 -10.16
CA THR A 131 -1.29 -17.43 -11.38
C THR A 131 -2.81 -17.56 -11.27
N GLN A 132 -3.35 -17.93 -10.10
CA GLN A 132 -4.81 -17.99 -9.90
C GLN A 132 -5.48 -16.61 -9.97
N LEU A 133 -4.79 -15.56 -9.49
CA LEU A 133 -5.30 -14.20 -9.46
C LEU A 133 -5.27 -13.55 -10.85
N THR A 134 -4.10 -13.61 -11.51
CA THR A 134 -3.81 -12.86 -12.74
C THR A 134 -4.04 -13.68 -14.01
N SER A 135 -4.18 -15.00 -13.87
CA SER A 135 -4.16 -15.98 -14.98
C SER A 135 -2.83 -16.02 -15.76
N ILE A 136 -1.79 -15.31 -15.30
CA ILE A 136 -0.47 -15.33 -15.94
C ILE A 136 0.30 -16.57 -15.47
N THR A 137 0.84 -17.31 -16.41
CA THR A 137 1.59 -18.55 -16.16
C THR A 137 3.07 -18.39 -16.52
N ASP A 138 3.93 -19.26 -15.97
CA ASP A 138 5.36 -19.28 -16.33
C ASP A 138 5.57 -19.43 -17.84
N GLN A 139 4.71 -20.18 -18.52
CA GLN A 139 4.81 -20.38 -19.97
C GLN A 139 4.59 -19.10 -20.78
N MET A 140 3.77 -18.17 -20.26
CA MET A 140 3.50 -16.90 -20.93
C MET A 140 4.67 -15.94 -20.83
N VAL A 141 5.42 -15.99 -19.73
CA VAL A 141 6.49 -15.03 -19.42
C VAL A 141 7.90 -15.54 -19.75
N ILE A 142 8.12 -16.88 -19.91
CA ILE A 142 9.46 -17.44 -20.10
C ILE A 142 10.16 -16.95 -21.36
N GLY A 143 9.41 -16.60 -22.40
CA GLY A 143 9.91 -16.04 -23.66
C GLY A 143 9.86 -14.52 -23.73
N ALA A 144 9.35 -13.86 -22.70
CA ALA A 144 9.26 -12.42 -22.64
C ALA A 144 10.64 -11.78 -22.35
N PRO A 145 10.84 -10.51 -22.71
CA PRO A 145 12.04 -9.78 -22.31
C PRO A 145 12.11 -9.62 -20.79
N ASP A 146 13.31 -9.40 -20.26
CA ASP A 146 13.50 -9.10 -18.85
C ASP A 146 13.23 -7.63 -18.54
N ILE A 147 13.14 -7.31 -17.24
CA ILE A 147 12.83 -5.96 -16.79
C ILE A 147 13.93 -4.95 -17.17
N GLU A 148 15.18 -5.41 -17.29
CA GLU A 148 16.29 -4.58 -17.71
C GLU A 148 16.11 -4.08 -19.16
N THR A 149 15.40 -4.83 -19.98
CA THR A 149 15.05 -4.47 -21.36
C THR A 149 13.75 -3.67 -21.43
N VAL A 150 12.75 -4.04 -20.63
CA VAL A 150 11.40 -3.45 -20.70
C VAL A 150 11.33 -2.08 -20.04
N LEU A 151 12.01 -1.91 -18.89
CA LEU A 151 11.90 -0.66 -18.14
C LEU A 151 12.33 0.58 -18.93
N PRO A 152 13.47 0.60 -19.66
CA PRO A 152 13.81 1.75 -20.50
C PRO A 152 12.75 2.07 -21.55
N GLN A 153 12.12 1.05 -22.16
CA GLN A 153 11.05 1.26 -23.14
C GLN A 153 9.79 1.84 -22.50
N PHE A 154 9.46 1.38 -21.29
CA PHE A 154 8.34 1.91 -20.53
C PHE A 154 8.59 3.37 -20.10
N LEU A 155 9.80 3.70 -19.65
CA LEU A 155 10.17 5.08 -19.33
C LEU A 155 10.15 6.00 -20.54
N GLU A 156 10.56 5.51 -21.71
CA GLU A 156 10.43 6.23 -22.99
C GLU A 156 8.94 6.46 -23.35
N PHE A 157 8.09 5.45 -23.14
CA PHE A 157 6.65 5.55 -23.34
C PHE A 157 6.01 6.60 -22.41
N ILE A 158 6.42 6.66 -21.14
CA ILE A 158 5.97 7.68 -20.17
C ILE A 158 6.37 9.09 -20.67
N GLY A 159 7.65 9.28 -21.02
CA GLY A 159 8.19 10.59 -21.33
C GLY A 159 8.02 11.56 -20.15
N ASP A 160 7.44 12.73 -20.42
CA ASP A 160 7.16 13.77 -19.42
C ASP A 160 5.74 13.68 -18.81
N ALA A 161 4.95 12.66 -19.19
CA ALA A 161 3.58 12.49 -18.71
C ALA A 161 3.51 12.14 -17.22
N ALA A 162 2.43 12.57 -16.55
CA ALA A 162 2.15 12.11 -15.20
C ALA A 162 1.62 10.66 -15.22
N LEU A 163 2.13 9.84 -14.31
CA LEU A 163 1.67 8.48 -14.10
C LEU A 163 0.38 8.47 -13.29
N VAL A 164 -0.56 7.62 -13.66
CA VAL A 164 -1.82 7.43 -12.93
C VAL A 164 -2.00 5.95 -12.66
N ALA A 165 -2.29 5.58 -11.42
CA ALA A 165 -2.58 4.20 -11.06
C ALA A 165 -3.60 4.11 -9.91
N HIS A 166 -4.20 2.93 -9.74
CA HIS A 166 -5.15 2.66 -8.66
C HIS A 166 -4.44 2.06 -7.45
N ASN A 167 -4.22 2.82 -6.39
CA ASN A 167 -3.28 2.57 -5.31
C ASN A 167 -1.83 2.72 -5.78
N ALA A 168 -1.56 3.86 -6.41
CA ALA A 168 -0.34 4.16 -7.15
C ALA A 168 0.96 3.88 -6.40
N SER A 169 0.97 3.97 -5.07
CA SER A 169 2.15 3.67 -4.26
C SER A 169 2.69 2.26 -4.47
N PHE A 170 1.81 1.29 -4.76
CA PHE A 170 2.20 -0.09 -5.06
C PHE A 170 3.00 -0.14 -6.38
N ASP A 171 2.40 0.27 -7.47
CA ASP A 171 2.97 0.17 -8.82
C ASP A 171 4.22 1.04 -8.97
N VAL A 172 4.13 2.29 -8.50
CA VAL A 172 5.25 3.23 -8.51
C VAL A 172 6.45 2.69 -7.76
N SER A 173 6.26 2.04 -6.60
CA SER A 173 7.35 1.47 -5.82
C SER A 173 8.13 0.39 -6.57
N PHE A 174 7.46 -0.42 -7.39
CA PHE A 174 8.10 -1.42 -8.24
C PHE A 174 8.91 -0.76 -9.37
N ILE A 175 8.36 0.26 -10.03
CA ILE A 175 9.09 1.01 -11.07
C ILE A 175 10.32 1.70 -10.47
N GLU A 176 10.16 2.43 -9.38
CA GLU A 176 11.28 3.11 -8.71
C GLU A 176 12.38 2.13 -8.26
N GLN A 177 11.99 0.96 -7.70
CA GLN A 177 12.97 -0.01 -7.26
C GLN A 177 13.75 -0.59 -8.44
N ASN A 178 13.11 -0.85 -9.57
CA ASN A 178 13.78 -1.33 -10.77
C ASN A 178 14.62 -0.22 -11.44
N CYS A 179 14.21 1.05 -11.36
CA CYS A 179 15.04 2.18 -11.74
C CYS A 179 16.34 2.23 -10.91
N ARG A 180 16.23 2.08 -9.58
CA ARG A 180 17.40 2.04 -8.67
C ARG A 180 18.37 0.90 -9.02
N TYR A 181 17.86 -0.28 -9.38
CA TYR A 181 18.70 -1.42 -9.79
C TYR A 181 19.44 -1.18 -11.11
N GLN A 182 18.95 -0.25 -11.95
CA GLN A 182 19.56 0.12 -13.23
C GLN A 182 20.27 1.48 -13.18
N ASP A 183 20.51 2.05 -11.98
CA ASP A 183 21.11 3.37 -11.78
C ASP A 183 20.37 4.51 -12.51
N ILE A 184 19.05 4.35 -12.72
CA ILE A 184 18.18 5.37 -13.30
C ILE A 184 17.57 6.19 -12.17
N GLN A 185 17.58 7.52 -12.32
CA GLN A 185 16.89 8.43 -11.39
C GLN A 185 15.50 8.74 -11.95
N PRO A 186 14.42 8.19 -11.34
CA PRO A 186 13.08 8.50 -11.80
C PRO A 186 12.69 9.93 -11.39
N ASP A 187 12.08 10.66 -12.31
CA ASP A 187 11.54 11.99 -12.05
C ASP A 187 10.18 12.14 -12.75
N PHE A 188 9.19 11.41 -12.27
CA PHE A 188 7.81 11.49 -12.75
C PHE A 188 6.86 11.92 -11.64
N THR A 189 5.78 12.60 -12.02
CA THR A 189 4.63 12.81 -11.16
C THR A 189 3.80 11.53 -11.11
N SER A 190 3.27 11.15 -9.96
CA SER A 190 2.29 10.06 -9.85
C SER A 190 1.00 10.54 -9.21
N VAL A 191 -0.13 10.04 -9.71
CA VAL A 191 -1.49 10.34 -9.24
C VAL A 191 -2.17 9.06 -8.79
N ASP A 192 -2.74 9.06 -7.58
CA ASP A 192 -3.44 7.92 -7.01
C ASP A 192 -4.95 8.08 -7.12
N THR A 193 -5.57 7.23 -7.93
CA THR A 193 -7.03 7.25 -8.11
C THR A 193 -7.80 6.75 -6.89
N VAL A 194 -7.21 5.99 -5.96
CA VAL A 194 -7.83 5.65 -4.67
C VAL A 194 -7.93 6.89 -3.79
N ALA A 195 -6.83 7.65 -3.68
CA ALA A 195 -6.83 8.90 -2.91
C ALA A 195 -7.82 9.91 -3.50
N MET A 196 -7.84 10.05 -4.82
CA MET A 196 -8.81 10.89 -5.54
C MET A 196 -10.26 10.45 -5.29
N ALA A 197 -10.53 9.15 -5.40
CA ALA A 197 -11.88 8.60 -5.18
C ALA A 197 -12.37 8.80 -3.74
N ARG A 198 -11.49 8.74 -2.74
CA ARG A 198 -11.85 9.03 -1.34
C ARG A 198 -12.35 10.45 -1.15
N ILE A 199 -11.79 11.40 -1.89
CA ILE A 199 -12.20 12.82 -1.84
C ILE A 199 -13.49 13.04 -2.64
N LEU A 200 -13.56 12.51 -3.86
CA LEU A 200 -14.64 12.79 -4.79
C LEU A 200 -15.89 11.93 -4.56
N LEU A 201 -15.73 10.74 -3.99
CA LEU A 201 -16.79 9.76 -3.74
C LEU A 201 -16.84 9.34 -2.26
N PRO A 202 -16.97 10.29 -1.30
CA PRO A 202 -16.81 10.01 0.14
C PRO A 202 -17.87 9.08 0.73
N THR A 203 -18.92 8.78 -0.01
CA THR A 203 -20.01 7.89 0.43
C THR A 203 -19.74 6.41 0.14
N LEU A 204 -18.69 6.08 -0.60
CA LEU A 204 -18.33 4.69 -0.87
C LEU A 204 -17.76 4.03 0.39
N SER A 205 -18.18 2.80 0.64
CA SER A 205 -17.66 1.99 1.76
C SER A 205 -16.33 1.31 1.48
N LYS A 206 -15.95 1.21 0.20
CA LYS A 206 -14.70 0.60 -0.30
C LYS A 206 -14.26 1.30 -1.59
N TYR A 207 -12.96 1.32 -1.81
CA TYR A 207 -12.33 2.00 -2.95
C TYR A 207 -11.52 1.04 -3.82
N LYS A 208 -11.97 -0.22 -3.96
CA LYS A 208 -11.41 -1.15 -4.95
C LYS A 208 -11.77 -0.67 -6.36
N LEU A 209 -10.92 -0.94 -7.34
CA LEU A 209 -11.09 -0.52 -8.73
C LEU A 209 -12.51 -0.83 -9.26
N ASN A 210 -12.97 -2.06 -9.11
CA ASN A 210 -14.29 -2.49 -9.55
C ASN A 210 -15.44 -1.75 -8.84
N VAL A 211 -15.28 -1.33 -7.59
CA VAL A 211 -16.29 -0.57 -6.85
C VAL A 211 -16.34 0.87 -7.33
N VAL A 212 -15.18 1.49 -7.55
CA VAL A 212 -15.08 2.85 -8.07
C VAL A 212 -15.59 2.93 -9.51
N ALA A 213 -15.15 2.02 -10.37
CA ALA A 213 -15.63 1.94 -11.76
C ALA A 213 -17.16 1.77 -11.83
N ASN A 214 -17.73 0.86 -11.02
CA ASN A 214 -19.20 0.68 -10.97
C ASN A 214 -19.93 1.96 -10.50
N ALA A 215 -19.38 2.68 -9.52
CA ALA A 215 -19.96 3.94 -9.05
C ALA A 215 -19.93 5.04 -10.12
N LEU A 216 -18.94 4.99 -11.01
CA LEU A 216 -18.80 5.88 -12.16
C LEU A 216 -19.50 5.36 -13.43
N HIS A 217 -20.20 4.22 -13.36
CA HIS A 217 -20.86 3.55 -14.50
C HIS A 217 -19.89 3.13 -15.61
N ILE A 218 -18.65 2.79 -15.23
CA ILE A 218 -17.63 2.28 -16.15
C ILE A 218 -17.64 0.74 -16.08
N SER A 219 -17.68 0.08 -17.24
CA SER A 219 -17.57 -1.36 -17.35
C SER A 219 -16.11 -1.78 -17.32
N LEU A 220 -15.74 -2.69 -16.44
CA LEU A 220 -14.43 -3.35 -16.44
C LEU A 220 -14.54 -4.69 -17.17
N GLU A 221 -13.79 -4.86 -18.24
CA GLU A 221 -13.64 -6.11 -18.98
C GLU A 221 -12.28 -6.73 -18.62
N ASN A 222 -12.24 -8.06 -18.42
CA ASN A 222 -11.01 -8.82 -18.12
C ASN A 222 -10.18 -8.31 -16.92
N HIS A 223 -10.82 -7.97 -15.83
CA HIS A 223 -10.17 -7.55 -14.59
C HIS A 223 -9.02 -8.50 -14.19
N HIS A 224 -7.92 -7.97 -13.68
CA HIS A 224 -6.62 -8.62 -13.44
C HIS A 224 -5.78 -8.89 -14.71
N ARG A 225 -5.88 -8.00 -15.69
CA ARG A 225 -4.93 -7.85 -16.79
C ARG A 225 -4.50 -6.39 -16.84
N ALA A 226 -3.21 -6.16 -16.69
CA ALA A 226 -2.65 -4.82 -16.46
C ALA A 226 -3.11 -3.78 -17.50
N VAL A 227 -3.20 -4.12 -18.78
CA VAL A 227 -3.65 -3.19 -19.82
C VAL A 227 -5.17 -2.92 -19.78
N ASP A 228 -5.97 -3.87 -19.32
CA ASP A 228 -7.42 -3.72 -19.22
C ASP A 228 -7.81 -2.96 -17.95
N ASP A 229 -7.04 -3.11 -16.86
CA ASP A 229 -7.20 -2.35 -15.62
C ASP A 229 -6.69 -0.90 -15.74
N ALA A 230 -5.77 -0.62 -16.69
CA ALA A 230 -5.28 0.72 -17.02
C ALA A 230 -6.22 1.51 -17.98
N GLY A 231 -7.03 0.86 -18.78
CA GLY A 231 -7.92 1.44 -19.80
C GLY A 231 -9.35 1.61 -19.32
#